data_c7244249473326f9540e703ec03679b3
#
_entry.id   c7244249473326f9540e703ec03679b3
#
_cell.length_a   1.000
_cell.length_b   1.000
_cell.length_c   1.000
_cell.angle_alpha   90.00
_cell.angle_beta   90.00
_cell.angle_gamma   90.00
#
_symmetry.space_group_name_H-M   'P 1'
#
loop_
_entity.id
_entity.type
_entity.pdbx_description
1 polymer ?
#
loop_
_entity_poly.entity_id
_entity_poly.type
_entity_poly.pdbx_seq_one_letter_code
_entity_poly.pdbx_strand_id
1 'polypeptide(L)'
;MCGIVGYKGKRNVKDVLVNGLSTLEYRGYDSAGIAVLDNNKIRIVKSIGKIENLRDKLKKYVFDNTTCGIAHTRWATHGKVTETNCHPHKVGRGIVENYKLLESELKGYKFISDTDSERIAALIDSHYNGDNELEAIEKSIEEMSGSYALAIMFEGKNKIYGVRKDAPLIAGIGDNEYFISSDISAILPYTHKYIVLDDKEIVEIDKECNIYYNGVILDKEILTADFDMESAQKDGYNHFMLKEIHDQIELSKKLYSVYLENDMISDKVIDITKYKRIDFVACGSAYHAALVGKYFADKYCTTKDFYVNVYASSEYRYTNHYFDNDVLVVFLSQSGETADTLACLRMVKEEGVDTLAIVNVTSSTIAREAKYIMPMLAGPEICVATTKGYFSQSYLCSLLMLKYMYKKNIINKDEVDRIL
;
A
#
# COMPACT_ATOMS: atom_id res chain seq x y z
N MET A 1 3.73 -8.73 -2.12
CA MET A 1 2.46 -8.25 -1.50
C MET A 1 1.29 -8.78 -2.32
N CYS A 2 0.19 -9.18 -1.70
CA CYS A 2 -0.98 -9.69 -2.42
C CYS A 2 -1.92 -8.56 -2.87
N GLY A 3 -2.89 -8.83 -3.76
CA GLY A 3 -3.92 -7.89 -4.18
C GLY A 3 -5.31 -8.32 -3.70
N ILE A 4 -6.12 -7.38 -3.23
CA ILE A 4 -7.51 -7.60 -2.82
C ILE A 4 -8.43 -6.70 -3.63
N VAL A 5 -9.55 -7.26 -4.09
CA VAL A 5 -10.65 -6.51 -4.69
C VAL A 5 -11.96 -7.03 -4.12
N GLY A 6 -12.81 -6.15 -3.63
CA GLY A 6 -14.21 -6.41 -3.30
C GLY A 6 -15.10 -5.53 -4.16
N TYR A 7 -16.26 -6.02 -4.52
CA TYR A 7 -17.22 -5.28 -5.32
C TYR A 7 -18.65 -5.58 -4.90
N LYS A 8 -19.46 -4.52 -4.84
CA LYS A 8 -20.91 -4.61 -4.73
C LYS A 8 -21.56 -3.55 -5.63
N GLY A 9 -22.41 -4.00 -6.54
CA GLY A 9 -23.09 -3.11 -7.50
C GLY A 9 -23.87 -3.84 -8.56
N LYS A 10 -24.19 -3.14 -9.65
CA LYS A 10 -25.06 -3.64 -10.72
C LYS A 10 -24.32 -4.28 -11.90
N ARG A 11 -22.98 -4.11 -11.97
CA ARG A 11 -22.16 -4.70 -13.05
C ARG A 11 -21.98 -6.19 -12.83
N ASN A 12 -21.51 -6.88 -13.87
CA ASN A 12 -21.11 -8.28 -13.74
C ASN A 12 -19.96 -8.39 -12.72
N VAL A 13 -20.24 -9.00 -11.58
CA VAL A 13 -19.30 -9.12 -10.47
C VAL A 13 -18.01 -9.81 -10.88
N LYS A 14 -18.12 -10.90 -11.64
CA LYS A 14 -16.98 -11.66 -12.14
C LYS A 14 -16.02 -10.77 -12.94
N ASP A 15 -16.55 -9.96 -13.86
CA ASP A 15 -15.76 -9.13 -14.75
C ASP A 15 -15.06 -8.01 -13.97
N VAL A 16 -15.77 -7.36 -13.03
CA VAL A 16 -15.20 -6.32 -12.18
C VAL A 16 -14.07 -6.89 -11.33
N LEU A 17 -14.29 -8.03 -10.67
CA LEU A 17 -13.30 -8.65 -9.80
C LEU A 17 -12.05 -9.10 -10.58
N VAL A 18 -12.24 -9.78 -11.73
CA VAL A 18 -11.11 -10.27 -12.53
C VAL A 18 -10.32 -9.13 -13.16
N ASN A 19 -10.99 -8.07 -13.63
CA ASN A 19 -10.32 -6.90 -14.17
C ASN A 19 -9.51 -6.16 -13.09
N GLY A 20 -10.09 -5.96 -11.91
CA GLY A 20 -9.37 -5.38 -10.77
C GLY A 20 -8.17 -6.22 -10.36
N LEU A 21 -8.30 -7.56 -10.28
CA LEU A 21 -7.16 -8.44 -10.02
C LEU A 21 -6.10 -8.35 -11.11
N SER A 22 -6.49 -8.21 -12.38
CA SER A 22 -5.52 -8.09 -13.50
C SER A 22 -4.62 -6.86 -13.34
N THR A 23 -5.16 -5.77 -12.81
CA THR A 23 -4.39 -4.57 -12.48
C THR A 23 -3.44 -4.81 -11.29
N LEU A 24 -3.81 -5.71 -10.36
CA LEU A 24 -3.03 -6.04 -9.17
C LEU A 24 -2.12 -7.27 -9.33
N GLU A 25 -2.02 -7.88 -10.52
CA GLU A 25 -1.24 -9.10 -10.74
C GLU A 25 0.24 -8.92 -10.38
N TYR A 26 0.78 -7.71 -10.54
CA TYR A 26 2.15 -7.38 -10.13
C TYR A 26 2.41 -7.55 -8.63
N ARG A 27 1.36 -7.50 -7.81
CA ARG A 27 1.45 -7.72 -6.34
C ARG A 27 1.46 -9.20 -5.97
N GLY A 28 0.95 -10.08 -6.85
CA GLY A 28 0.92 -11.53 -6.58
C GLY A 28 0.48 -12.28 -7.82
N TYR A 29 1.28 -13.22 -8.27
CA TYR A 29 1.05 -14.02 -9.48
C TYR A 29 1.15 -15.53 -9.25
N ASP A 30 1.27 -15.96 -7.99
CA ASP A 30 1.39 -17.40 -7.66
C ASP A 30 0.05 -18.10 -7.73
N SER A 31 -1.00 -17.41 -7.39
CA SER A 31 -2.37 -17.89 -7.51
C SER A 31 -3.38 -16.74 -7.42
N ALA A 32 -4.59 -17.01 -7.91
CA ALA A 32 -5.70 -16.07 -7.81
C ALA A 32 -7.02 -16.81 -7.60
N GLY A 33 -8.01 -16.09 -7.08
CA GLY A 33 -9.36 -16.62 -6.95
C GLY A 33 -10.39 -15.55 -6.64
N ILE A 34 -11.65 -15.93 -6.85
CA ILE A 34 -12.82 -15.11 -6.54
C ILE A 34 -13.79 -15.89 -5.66
N ALA A 35 -14.53 -15.16 -4.84
CA ALA A 35 -15.72 -15.64 -4.16
C ALA A 35 -16.89 -14.70 -4.50
N VAL A 36 -18.00 -15.25 -4.92
CA VAL A 36 -19.22 -14.49 -5.28
C VAL A 36 -20.42 -15.05 -4.54
N LEU A 37 -21.35 -14.17 -4.18
CA LEU A 37 -22.64 -14.59 -3.63
C LEU A 37 -23.59 -14.91 -4.78
N ASP A 38 -23.84 -16.21 -5.00
CA ASP A 38 -24.74 -16.74 -6.00
C ASP A 38 -25.89 -17.48 -5.32
N ASN A 39 -27.13 -16.99 -5.50
CA ASN A 39 -28.34 -17.56 -4.87
C ASN A 39 -28.17 -17.78 -3.34
N ASN A 40 -27.69 -16.78 -2.63
CA ASN A 40 -27.43 -16.79 -1.19
C ASN A 40 -26.33 -17.78 -0.73
N LYS A 41 -25.58 -18.38 -1.65
CA LYS A 41 -24.43 -19.24 -1.34
C LYS A 41 -23.15 -18.64 -1.88
N ILE A 42 -22.08 -18.76 -1.11
CA ILE A 42 -20.76 -18.33 -1.55
C ILE A 42 -20.16 -19.40 -2.46
N ARG A 43 -19.93 -19.04 -3.74
CA ARG A 43 -19.22 -19.87 -4.71
C ARG A 43 -17.81 -19.35 -4.89
N ILE A 44 -16.83 -20.26 -4.73
CA ILE A 44 -15.41 -19.93 -4.81
C ILE A 44 -14.80 -20.62 -6.03
N VAL A 45 -14.02 -19.87 -6.81
CA VAL A 45 -13.22 -20.40 -7.92
C VAL A 45 -11.79 -19.92 -7.75
N LYS A 46 -10.85 -20.84 -7.72
CA LYS A 46 -9.43 -20.59 -7.49
C LYS A 46 -8.59 -21.17 -8.62
N SER A 47 -7.42 -20.60 -8.88
CA SER A 47 -6.46 -21.10 -9.85
C SER A 47 -5.03 -20.81 -9.40
N ILE A 48 -4.13 -21.75 -9.63
CA ILE A 48 -2.69 -21.56 -9.51
C ILE A 48 -2.19 -20.78 -10.72
N GLY A 49 -1.18 -19.94 -10.51
CA GLY A 49 -0.53 -19.15 -11.53
C GLY A 49 -1.23 -17.83 -11.83
N LYS A 50 -1.00 -17.29 -13.01
CA LYS A 50 -1.47 -15.96 -13.43
C LYS A 50 -2.98 -15.84 -13.49
N ILE A 51 -3.47 -14.60 -13.47
CA ILE A 51 -4.90 -14.25 -13.58
C ILE A 51 -5.54 -14.86 -14.84
N GLU A 52 -4.80 -15.00 -15.91
CA GLU A 52 -5.31 -15.61 -17.16
C GLU A 52 -5.78 -17.05 -16.91
N ASN A 53 -5.10 -17.83 -16.08
CA ASN A 53 -5.53 -19.18 -15.71
C ASN A 53 -6.86 -19.17 -14.97
N LEU A 54 -7.05 -18.19 -14.08
CA LEU A 54 -8.33 -17.99 -13.40
C LEU A 54 -9.42 -17.57 -14.39
N ARG A 55 -9.12 -16.66 -15.31
CA ARG A 55 -10.03 -16.20 -16.37
C ARG A 55 -10.50 -17.35 -17.23
N ASP A 56 -9.62 -18.23 -17.65
CA ASP A 56 -9.97 -19.44 -18.44
C ASP A 56 -10.82 -20.42 -17.64
N LYS A 57 -10.49 -20.64 -16.38
CA LYS A 57 -11.30 -21.50 -15.50
C LYS A 57 -12.71 -20.94 -15.32
N LEU A 58 -12.85 -19.62 -15.20
CA LEU A 58 -14.12 -18.93 -15.02
C LEU A 58 -15.04 -18.94 -16.25
N LYS A 59 -14.55 -19.25 -17.45
CA LYS A 59 -15.39 -19.43 -18.64
C LYS A 59 -16.43 -20.55 -18.48
N LYS A 60 -16.18 -21.51 -17.58
CA LYS A 60 -17.08 -22.62 -17.28
C LYS A 60 -18.14 -22.30 -16.25
N TYR A 61 -18.09 -21.11 -15.66
CA TYR A 61 -18.99 -20.68 -14.60
C TYR A 61 -19.89 -19.54 -15.05
N VAL A 62 -21.15 -19.71 -14.86
CA VAL A 62 -22.17 -18.68 -15.06
C VAL A 62 -22.54 -18.13 -13.69
N PHE A 63 -22.45 -16.83 -13.53
CA PHE A 63 -22.80 -16.09 -12.32
C PHE A 63 -23.85 -15.03 -12.70
N ASP A 64 -25.04 -15.50 -13.02
CA ASP A 64 -26.16 -14.62 -13.37
C ASP A 64 -26.74 -14.01 -12.10
N ASN A 65 -27.00 -12.70 -12.15
CA ASN A 65 -27.63 -11.94 -11.06
C ASN A 65 -26.80 -11.87 -9.75
N THR A 66 -25.49 -12.07 -9.79
CA THR A 66 -24.62 -11.81 -8.65
C THR A 66 -24.34 -10.31 -8.53
N THR A 67 -24.48 -9.76 -7.32
CA THR A 67 -24.30 -8.32 -7.05
C THR A 67 -23.13 -8.01 -6.14
N CYS A 68 -22.55 -9.02 -5.48
CA CYS A 68 -21.36 -8.83 -4.63
C CYS A 68 -20.41 -10.01 -4.69
N GLY A 69 -19.14 -9.70 -4.45
CA GLY A 69 -18.06 -10.67 -4.40
C GLY A 69 -16.74 -10.06 -3.97
N ILE A 70 -15.79 -10.94 -3.66
CA ILE A 70 -14.42 -10.60 -3.31
C ILE A 70 -13.43 -11.40 -4.14
N ALA A 71 -12.24 -10.89 -4.32
CA ALA A 71 -11.19 -11.51 -5.12
C ALA A 71 -9.80 -11.24 -4.53
N HIS A 72 -8.87 -12.15 -4.81
CA HIS A 72 -7.52 -12.07 -4.27
C HIS A 72 -6.47 -12.60 -5.24
N THR A 73 -5.31 -11.91 -5.32
CA THR A 73 -4.07 -12.43 -5.90
C THR A 73 -3.07 -12.72 -4.79
N ARG A 74 -2.42 -13.85 -4.84
CA ARG A 74 -1.51 -14.30 -3.78
C ARG A 74 -0.06 -14.24 -4.22
N TRP A 75 0.76 -13.68 -3.35
CA TRP A 75 2.20 -13.91 -3.27
C TRP A 75 2.45 -14.83 -2.09
N ALA A 76 2.89 -16.06 -2.35
CA ALA A 76 3.02 -17.08 -1.31
C ALA A 76 4.15 -16.73 -0.32
N THR A 77 3.77 -16.30 0.88
CA THR A 77 4.68 -16.11 2.02
C THR A 77 4.63 -17.30 2.98
N HIS A 78 3.44 -17.91 3.15
CA HIS A 78 3.19 -19.08 4.00
C HIS A 78 2.46 -20.17 3.21
N GLY A 79 2.91 -21.41 3.35
CA GLY A 79 2.36 -22.56 2.65
C GLY A 79 2.75 -22.61 1.16
N LYS A 80 2.82 -23.82 0.62
CA LYS A 80 3.17 -24.06 -0.79
C LYS A 80 2.12 -23.47 -1.74
N VAL A 81 2.52 -23.22 -2.99
CA VAL A 81 1.59 -22.84 -4.06
C VAL A 81 0.80 -24.09 -4.50
N THR A 82 -0.37 -24.27 -3.89
CA THR A 82 -1.32 -25.36 -4.17
C THR A 82 -2.72 -24.77 -4.32
N GLU A 83 -3.64 -25.45 -4.98
CA GLU A 83 -5.03 -24.96 -5.11
C GLU A 83 -5.70 -24.84 -3.73
N THR A 84 -5.35 -25.69 -2.78
CA THR A 84 -5.84 -25.62 -1.39
C THR A 84 -5.40 -24.33 -0.72
N ASN A 85 -4.16 -23.91 -0.91
CA ASN A 85 -3.59 -22.70 -0.33
C ASN A 85 -3.89 -21.42 -1.12
N CYS A 86 -4.60 -21.50 -2.26
CA CYS A 86 -5.08 -20.31 -2.97
C CYS A 86 -6.19 -19.60 -2.19
N HIS A 87 -6.25 -18.27 -2.31
CA HIS A 87 -7.32 -17.44 -1.76
C HIS A 87 -8.47 -17.25 -2.78
N PRO A 88 -9.66 -16.88 -2.31
CA PRO A 88 -10.11 -16.75 -0.92
C PRO A 88 -10.26 -18.10 -0.20
N HIS A 89 -10.03 -18.09 1.09
CA HIS A 89 -10.30 -19.25 1.97
C HIS A 89 -11.63 -19.11 2.73
N LYS A 90 -12.62 -18.55 2.29
CA LYS A 90 -13.67 -17.90 3.03
C LYS A 90 -13.20 -16.58 3.63
N VAL A 91 -11.92 -16.16 3.61
CA VAL A 91 -11.48 -14.80 3.93
C VAL A 91 -9.97 -14.61 3.74
N GLY A 92 -9.53 -13.54 3.20
CA GLY A 92 -8.58 -12.61 3.71
C GLY A 92 -7.15 -12.67 3.20
N ARG A 93 -6.51 -11.60 3.51
CA ARG A 93 -5.09 -11.32 3.28
C ARG A 93 -4.45 -10.88 4.58
N GLY A 94 -3.25 -11.34 4.85
CA GLY A 94 -2.43 -10.82 5.93
C GLY A 94 -1.46 -11.86 6.47
N ILE A 95 -0.51 -11.39 7.25
CA ILE A 95 0.31 -12.21 8.12
C ILE A 95 -0.23 -11.97 9.52
N VAL A 96 -0.82 -13.00 10.13
CA VAL A 96 -1.20 -12.97 11.54
C VAL A 96 -0.13 -13.68 12.33
N GLU A 97 0.64 -12.94 13.08
CA GLU A 97 1.82 -13.46 13.78
C GLU A 97 1.46 -14.48 14.87
N ASN A 98 0.28 -14.37 15.47
CA ASN A 98 -0.21 -15.27 16.52
C ASN A 98 -1.10 -16.41 16.03
N TYR A 99 -1.15 -16.74 14.73
CA TYR A 99 -2.07 -17.73 14.15
C TYR A 99 -1.96 -19.14 14.80
N LYS A 100 -0.78 -19.53 15.26
CA LYS A 100 -0.59 -20.82 15.95
C LYS A 100 -1.25 -20.87 17.33
N LEU A 101 -1.32 -19.73 18.03
CA LEU A 101 -2.06 -19.61 19.28
C LEU A 101 -3.56 -19.71 19.02
N LEU A 102 -4.07 -18.95 18.03
CA LEU A 102 -5.48 -18.99 17.62
C LEU A 102 -5.91 -20.43 17.22
N GLU A 103 -5.06 -21.16 16.48
CA GLU A 103 -5.36 -22.55 16.11
C GLU A 103 -5.58 -23.46 17.32
N SER A 104 -4.86 -23.23 18.42
CA SER A 104 -5.03 -24.01 19.66
C SER A 104 -6.34 -23.70 20.39
N GLU A 105 -6.91 -22.53 20.17
CA GLU A 105 -8.16 -22.03 20.77
C GLU A 105 -9.40 -22.40 19.95
N LEU A 106 -9.26 -22.53 18.61
CA LEU A 106 -10.32 -22.87 17.67
C LEU A 106 -10.65 -24.39 17.67
N LYS A 107 -11.06 -24.89 18.86
CA LYS A 107 -11.41 -26.30 19.01
C LYS A 107 -12.65 -26.65 18.19
N GLY A 108 -12.53 -27.69 17.35
CA GLY A 108 -13.63 -28.17 16.50
C GLY A 108 -13.54 -27.76 15.04
N TYR A 109 -12.69 -26.83 14.69
CA TYR A 109 -12.39 -26.50 13.28
C TYR A 109 -11.37 -27.46 12.69
N LYS A 110 -11.63 -27.88 11.46
CA LYS A 110 -10.71 -28.74 10.70
C LYS A 110 -10.11 -27.91 9.56
N PHE A 111 -8.84 -27.57 9.71
CA PHE A 111 -8.09 -26.81 8.72
C PHE A 111 -7.59 -27.72 7.60
N ILE A 112 -7.72 -27.23 6.35
CA ILE A 112 -7.30 -27.95 5.14
C ILE A 112 -6.14 -27.28 4.42
N SER A 113 -5.89 -25.98 4.69
CA SER A 113 -4.77 -25.24 4.14
C SER A 113 -3.69 -24.94 5.19
N ASP A 114 -2.50 -24.61 4.70
CA ASP A 114 -1.39 -24.17 5.54
C ASP A 114 -1.41 -22.66 5.82
N THR A 115 -2.45 -21.94 5.34
CA THR A 115 -2.49 -20.48 5.39
C THR A 115 -3.08 -19.96 6.70
N ASP A 116 -2.57 -18.84 7.18
CA ASP A 116 -3.11 -18.07 8.30
C ASP A 116 -4.54 -17.56 8.04
N SER A 117 -4.84 -17.25 6.79
CA SER A 117 -6.15 -16.73 6.36
C SER A 117 -7.31 -17.69 6.63
N GLU A 118 -7.09 -18.99 6.57
CA GLU A 118 -8.11 -19.97 6.95
C GLU A 118 -8.41 -19.92 8.45
N ARG A 119 -7.38 -19.67 9.29
CA ARG A 119 -7.53 -19.51 10.75
C ARG A 119 -8.29 -18.24 11.08
N ILE A 120 -8.03 -17.13 10.34
CA ILE A 120 -8.79 -15.91 10.48
C ILE A 120 -10.29 -16.14 10.16
N ALA A 121 -10.58 -16.87 9.09
CA ALA A 121 -11.96 -17.19 8.73
C ALA A 121 -12.67 -17.97 9.85
N ALA A 122 -11.97 -18.96 10.45
CA ALA A 122 -12.51 -19.74 11.55
C ALA A 122 -12.69 -18.91 12.83
N LEU A 123 -11.79 -17.94 13.09
CA LEU A 123 -11.91 -17.03 14.22
C LEU A 123 -13.15 -16.14 14.08
N ILE A 124 -13.37 -15.55 12.90
CA ILE A 124 -14.56 -14.73 12.64
C ILE A 124 -15.83 -15.58 12.75
N ASP A 125 -15.82 -16.81 12.22
CA ASP A 125 -16.94 -17.75 12.32
C ASP A 125 -17.24 -18.15 13.77
N SER A 126 -16.20 -18.30 14.61
CA SER A 126 -16.37 -18.64 16.04
C SER A 126 -17.04 -17.54 16.86
N HIS A 127 -16.89 -16.28 16.45
CA HIS A 127 -17.56 -15.13 17.07
C HIS A 127 -18.93 -14.84 16.43
N TYR A 128 -19.24 -15.43 15.28
CA TYR A 128 -20.47 -15.15 14.55
C TYR A 128 -21.63 -16.01 15.09
N ASN A 129 -22.63 -15.38 15.64
CA ASN A 129 -23.83 -16.01 16.20
C ASN A 129 -25.03 -16.09 15.22
N GLY A 130 -24.82 -15.66 13.95
CA GLY A 130 -25.85 -15.64 12.92
C GLY A 130 -26.52 -14.28 12.69
N ASP A 131 -26.35 -13.30 13.57
CA ASP A 131 -27.09 -12.04 13.52
C ASP A 131 -26.23 -10.77 13.38
N ASN A 132 -25.00 -10.75 13.89
CA ASN A 132 -24.18 -9.54 13.93
C ASN A 132 -22.80 -9.79 13.34
N GLU A 133 -22.66 -9.52 12.03
CA GLU A 133 -21.41 -9.68 11.29
C GLU A 133 -20.32 -8.70 11.79
N LEU A 134 -20.71 -7.44 12.06
CA LEU A 134 -19.79 -6.39 12.49
C LEU A 134 -19.15 -6.74 13.84
N GLU A 135 -19.94 -7.15 14.82
CA GLU A 135 -19.45 -7.57 16.13
C GLU A 135 -18.50 -8.76 16.07
N ALA A 136 -18.81 -9.73 15.19
CA ALA A 136 -17.94 -10.88 14.98
C ALA A 136 -16.58 -10.48 14.42
N ILE A 137 -16.55 -9.52 13.49
CA ILE A 137 -15.30 -8.96 12.94
C ILE A 137 -14.55 -8.18 14.02
N GLU A 138 -15.23 -7.29 14.76
CA GLU A 138 -14.62 -6.48 15.82
C GLU A 138 -13.93 -7.35 16.89
N LYS A 139 -14.62 -8.35 17.42
CA LYS A 139 -14.03 -9.29 18.38
C LYS A 139 -12.82 -10.02 17.82
N SER A 140 -12.89 -10.46 16.57
CA SER A 140 -11.79 -11.18 15.94
C SER A 140 -10.54 -10.33 15.75
N ILE A 141 -10.68 -9.06 15.34
CA ILE A 141 -9.53 -8.17 15.14
C ILE A 141 -8.86 -7.73 16.45
N GLU A 142 -9.57 -7.81 17.59
CA GLU A 142 -8.97 -7.58 18.91
C GLU A 142 -8.00 -8.70 19.31
N GLU A 143 -8.30 -9.95 18.91
CA GLU A 143 -7.47 -11.11 19.20
C GLU A 143 -6.31 -11.29 18.21
N MET A 144 -6.39 -10.64 17.05
CA MET A 144 -5.37 -10.75 16.00
C MET A 144 -4.20 -9.80 16.23
N SER A 145 -2.99 -10.31 16.07
CA SER A 145 -1.75 -9.50 16.03
C SER A 145 -1.06 -9.65 14.68
N GLY A 146 -0.29 -8.63 14.28
CA GLY A 146 0.40 -8.57 13.00
C GLY A 146 -0.27 -7.65 11.99
N SER A 147 0.23 -7.66 10.74
CA SER A 147 -0.22 -6.81 9.64
C SER A 147 -1.19 -7.56 8.73
N TYR A 148 -2.38 -7.01 8.50
CA TYR A 148 -3.39 -7.63 7.65
C TYR A 148 -4.27 -6.61 6.92
N ALA A 149 -4.83 -7.05 5.79
CA ALA A 149 -5.98 -6.44 5.14
C ALA A 149 -6.94 -7.59 4.74
N LEU A 150 -8.21 -7.45 5.08
CA LEU A 150 -9.22 -8.47 4.89
C LEU A 150 -10.36 -7.93 4.04
N ALA A 151 -10.88 -8.80 3.15
CA ALA A 151 -12.20 -8.64 2.55
C ALA A 151 -13.05 -9.85 2.93
N ILE A 152 -14.23 -9.62 3.50
CA ILE A 152 -15.02 -10.62 4.20
C ILE A 152 -16.43 -10.69 3.61
N MET A 153 -16.94 -11.90 3.47
CA MET A 153 -18.34 -12.17 3.09
C MET A 153 -18.93 -13.22 4.03
N PHE A 154 -20.20 -13.07 4.37
CA PHE A 154 -20.97 -14.06 5.10
C PHE A 154 -22.00 -14.72 4.17
N GLU A 155 -22.11 -16.04 4.23
CA GLU A 155 -23.07 -16.78 3.42
C GLU A 155 -24.50 -16.36 3.76
N GLY A 156 -25.33 -16.12 2.76
CA GLY A 156 -26.68 -15.63 2.93
C GLY A 156 -26.81 -14.13 3.15
N LYS A 157 -25.71 -13.38 3.30
CA LYS A 157 -25.72 -11.93 3.49
C LYS A 157 -25.17 -11.23 2.24
N ASN A 158 -26.00 -10.36 1.65
CA ASN A 158 -25.61 -9.59 0.45
C ASN A 158 -24.82 -8.34 0.84
N LYS A 159 -23.72 -8.54 1.57
CA LYS A 159 -22.81 -7.51 2.07
C LYS A 159 -21.37 -7.95 1.90
N ILE A 160 -20.48 -6.98 1.83
CA ILE A 160 -19.03 -7.21 1.94
C ILE A 160 -18.47 -6.30 3.01
N TYR A 161 -17.48 -6.80 3.72
CA TYR A 161 -16.75 -6.06 4.75
C TYR A 161 -15.27 -5.98 4.39
N GLY A 162 -14.61 -4.92 4.83
CA GLY A 162 -13.17 -4.77 4.75
C GLY A 162 -12.62 -4.26 6.05
N VAL A 163 -11.45 -4.75 6.47
CA VAL A 163 -10.73 -4.25 7.64
C VAL A 163 -9.23 -4.36 7.42
N ARG A 164 -8.47 -3.45 8.00
CA ARG A 164 -7.02 -3.44 7.87
C ARG A 164 -6.31 -3.19 9.19
N LYS A 165 -5.04 -3.61 9.24
CA LYS A 165 -4.03 -3.16 10.19
C LYS A 165 -2.67 -3.21 9.50
N ASP A 166 -1.94 -2.09 9.47
CA ASP A 166 -0.59 -1.97 8.88
C ASP A 166 -0.45 -2.44 7.41
N ALA A 167 -1.56 -2.69 6.71
CA ALA A 167 -1.63 -3.09 5.31
C ALA A 167 -2.65 -2.22 4.56
N PRO A 168 -2.41 -1.81 3.30
CA PRO A 168 -3.30 -0.87 2.60
C PRO A 168 -4.66 -1.49 2.30
N LEU A 169 -5.72 -0.71 2.57
CA LEU A 169 -7.09 -1.00 2.14
C LEU A 169 -7.88 0.30 2.02
N ILE A 170 -8.63 0.43 0.93
CA ILE A 170 -9.49 1.58 0.64
C ILE A 170 -10.89 1.12 0.29
N ALA A 171 -11.87 2.00 0.50
CA ALA A 171 -13.23 1.86 0.01
C ALA A 171 -13.47 2.79 -1.18
N GLY A 172 -13.80 2.26 -2.36
CA GLY A 172 -14.13 3.04 -3.54
C GLY A 172 -15.61 3.38 -3.61
N ILE A 173 -15.94 4.62 -3.99
CA ILE A 173 -17.30 5.16 -4.05
C ILE A 173 -17.66 5.43 -5.51
N GLY A 174 -18.48 4.59 -6.10
CA GLY A 174 -19.01 4.75 -7.47
C GLY A 174 -20.47 5.22 -7.51
N ASP A 175 -21.06 5.21 -8.69
CA ASP A 175 -22.48 5.54 -8.89
C ASP A 175 -23.37 4.30 -8.63
N ASN A 176 -23.93 4.21 -7.43
CA ASN A 176 -24.67 3.04 -6.92
C ASN A 176 -23.86 1.74 -6.98
N GLU A 177 -22.56 1.85 -6.82
CA GLU A 177 -21.63 0.73 -6.72
C GLU A 177 -20.47 1.09 -5.79
N TYR A 178 -19.96 0.10 -5.09
CA TYR A 178 -18.92 0.28 -4.09
C TYR A 178 -17.85 -0.80 -4.20
N PHE A 179 -16.65 -0.43 -3.80
CA PHE A 179 -15.47 -1.27 -3.94
C PHE A 179 -14.69 -1.35 -2.63
N ILE A 180 -13.99 -2.45 -2.43
CA ILE A 180 -12.89 -2.57 -1.48
C ILE A 180 -11.65 -2.90 -2.30
N SER A 181 -10.55 -2.20 -2.07
CA SER A 181 -9.31 -2.52 -2.78
C SER A 181 -8.08 -2.28 -1.93
N SER A 182 -7.07 -3.10 -2.15
CA SER A 182 -5.73 -2.88 -1.58
C SER A 182 -4.91 -1.84 -2.35
N ASP A 183 -5.40 -1.36 -3.49
CA ASP A 183 -4.76 -0.33 -4.31
C ASP A 183 -5.80 0.37 -5.18
N ILE A 184 -5.68 1.68 -5.32
CA ILE A 184 -6.60 2.51 -6.10
C ILE A 184 -6.64 2.11 -7.57
N SER A 185 -5.54 1.64 -8.14
CA SER A 185 -5.43 1.26 -9.55
C SER A 185 -6.44 0.20 -9.99
N ALA A 186 -6.87 -0.68 -9.08
CA ALA A 186 -7.86 -1.71 -9.38
C ALA A 186 -9.28 -1.17 -9.59
N ILE A 187 -9.60 0.01 -9.05
CA ILE A 187 -10.93 0.59 -9.09
C ILE A 187 -11.03 1.84 -9.96
N LEU A 188 -9.91 2.41 -10.40
CA LEU A 188 -9.88 3.58 -11.30
C LEU A 188 -10.76 3.45 -12.56
N PRO A 189 -10.92 2.25 -13.19
CA PRO A 189 -11.85 2.09 -14.31
C PRO A 189 -13.31 2.42 -13.99
N TYR A 190 -13.65 2.46 -12.72
CA TYR A 190 -15.03 2.55 -12.24
C TYR A 190 -15.28 3.82 -11.44
N THR A 191 -14.29 4.26 -10.64
CA THR A 191 -14.39 5.47 -9.83
C THR A 191 -13.01 6.03 -9.46
N HIS A 192 -12.94 7.36 -9.38
CA HIS A 192 -11.79 8.09 -8.83
C HIS A 192 -11.98 8.46 -7.35
N LYS A 193 -13.20 8.26 -6.79
CA LYS A 193 -13.52 8.62 -5.41
C LYS A 193 -13.28 7.44 -4.49
N TYR A 194 -12.59 7.69 -3.39
CA TYR A 194 -12.30 6.66 -2.41
C TYR A 194 -12.13 7.21 -1.00
N ILE A 195 -12.26 6.32 -0.03
CA ILE A 195 -12.00 6.56 1.40
C ILE A 195 -10.81 5.70 1.81
N VAL A 196 -9.85 6.28 2.51
CA VAL A 196 -8.75 5.53 3.11
C VAL A 196 -9.18 5.04 4.49
N LEU A 197 -9.05 3.74 4.72
CA LEU A 197 -9.27 3.15 6.04
C LEU A 197 -8.03 3.35 6.92
N ASP A 198 -8.24 3.69 8.18
CA ASP A 198 -7.21 3.63 9.21
C ASP A 198 -7.19 2.24 9.86
N ASP A 199 -6.20 2.00 10.73
CA ASP A 199 -6.04 0.68 11.35
C ASP A 199 -7.23 0.32 12.24
N LYS A 200 -7.75 -0.90 12.07
CA LYS A 200 -8.93 -1.45 12.73
C LYS A 200 -10.27 -0.81 12.34
N GLU A 201 -10.29 0.15 11.43
CA GLU A 201 -11.55 0.61 10.85
C GLU A 201 -12.14 -0.49 9.95
N ILE A 202 -13.44 -0.69 10.07
CA ILE A 202 -14.20 -1.68 9.30
C ILE A 202 -15.10 -0.95 8.31
N VAL A 203 -14.93 -1.21 7.02
CA VAL A 203 -15.91 -0.81 6.01
C VAL A 203 -16.98 -1.88 5.88
N GLU A 204 -18.24 -1.49 5.97
CA GLU A 204 -19.40 -2.29 5.57
C GLU A 204 -19.95 -1.72 4.26
N ILE A 205 -20.11 -2.57 3.27
CA ILE A 205 -20.77 -2.23 2.01
C ILE A 205 -22.04 -3.07 1.86
N ASP A 206 -23.18 -2.39 1.98
CA ASP A 206 -24.52 -2.93 1.69
C ASP A 206 -25.19 -2.07 0.62
N LYS A 207 -26.20 -1.32 0.98
CA LYS A 207 -26.84 -0.29 0.12
C LYS A 207 -26.01 0.99 0.08
N GLU A 208 -25.25 1.19 1.14
CA GLU A 208 -24.35 2.32 1.37
C GLU A 208 -22.99 1.79 1.79
N CYS A 209 -21.99 2.66 1.78
CA CYS A 209 -20.64 2.41 2.28
C CYS A 209 -20.47 3.12 3.62
N ASN A 210 -20.45 2.35 4.70
CA ASN A 210 -20.29 2.86 6.05
C ASN A 210 -18.95 2.42 6.63
N ILE A 211 -18.28 3.31 7.33
CA ILE A 211 -17.02 3.02 8.03
C ILE A 211 -17.30 2.99 9.53
N TYR A 212 -16.86 1.95 10.21
CA TYR A 212 -17.04 1.74 11.64
C TYR A 212 -15.71 1.68 12.37
N TYR A 213 -15.71 2.18 13.59
CA TYR A 213 -14.64 1.96 14.56
C TYR A 213 -15.27 1.78 15.94
N ASN A 214 -15.02 0.64 16.60
CA ASN A 214 -15.62 0.27 17.88
C ASN A 214 -17.16 0.44 17.89
N GLY A 215 -17.84 -0.05 16.87
CA GLY A 215 -19.31 0.00 16.73
C GLY A 215 -19.87 1.37 16.36
N VAL A 216 -19.04 2.40 16.21
CA VAL A 216 -19.48 3.77 15.89
C VAL A 216 -19.22 4.07 14.42
N ILE A 217 -20.23 4.62 13.72
CA ILE A 217 -20.07 5.09 12.33
C ILE A 217 -19.22 6.35 12.32
N LEU A 218 -18.21 6.35 11.45
CA LEU A 218 -17.32 7.48 11.23
C LEU A 218 -17.72 8.26 9.96
N ASP A 219 -17.65 9.57 10.05
CA ASP A 219 -17.69 10.45 8.87
C ASP A 219 -16.27 10.64 8.36
N LYS A 220 -15.96 10.05 7.20
CA LYS A 220 -14.62 10.05 6.59
C LYS A 220 -14.61 10.88 5.32
N GLU A 221 -13.53 11.61 5.11
CA GLU A 221 -13.30 12.38 3.88
C GLU A 221 -13.24 11.45 2.66
N ILE A 222 -13.97 11.84 1.60
CA ILE A 222 -13.88 11.20 0.29
C ILE A 222 -12.79 11.90 -0.51
N LEU A 223 -11.72 11.18 -0.79
CA LEU A 223 -10.61 11.64 -1.61
C LEU A 223 -10.87 11.38 -3.09
N THR A 224 -10.20 12.14 -3.94
CA THR A 224 -10.22 11.94 -5.39
C THR A 224 -8.82 11.64 -5.89
N ALA A 225 -8.66 10.59 -6.70
CA ALA A 225 -7.38 10.24 -7.31
C ALA A 225 -6.98 11.26 -8.38
N ASP A 226 -5.75 11.76 -8.29
CA ASP A 226 -5.19 12.80 -9.18
C ASP A 226 -4.63 12.22 -10.50
N PHE A 227 -4.77 10.92 -10.75
CA PHE A 227 -4.29 10.26 -11.96
C PHE A 227 -5.38 9.40 -12.58
N ASP A 228 -5.32 9.25 -13.89
CA ASP A 228 -6.29 8.50 -14.68
C ASP A 228 -5.76 7.11 -15.10
N MET A 229 -6.64 6.35 -15.76
CA MET A 229 -6.33 5.03 -16.28
C MET A 229 -5.27 5.04 -17.40
N GLU A 230 -5.15 6.13 -18.17
CA GLU A 230 -4.16 6.20 -19.26
C GLU A 230 -2.75 6.11 -18.70
N SER A 231 -2.50 6.77 -17.56
CA SER A 231 -1.19 6.71 -16.89
C SER A 231 -0.85 5.32 -16.34
N ALA A 232 -1.83 4.46 -16.11
CA ALA A 232 -1.67 3.08 -15.64
C ALA A 232 -1.68 2.05 -16.78
N GLN A 233 -1.71 2.46 -18.05
CA GLN A 233 -1.65 1.58 -19.23
C GLN A 233 -0.21 1.40 -19.72
N LYS A 234 -0.02 0.38 -20.59
CA LYS A 234 1.31 0.10 -21.19
C LYS A 234 1.71 1.07 -22.31
N ASP A 235 0.83 1.94 -22.79
CA ASP A 235 1.04 2.95 -23.83
C ASP A 235 1.81 2.41 -25.06
N GLY A 236 1.43 1.23 -25.52
CA GLY A 236 2.07 0.55 -26.66
C GLY A 236 3.34 -0.23 -26.35
N TYR A 237 3.86 -0.19 -25.13
CA TYR A 237 5.00 -1.01 -24.72
C TYR A 237 4.58 -2.47 -24.43
N ASN A 238 5.46 -3.41 -24.70
CA ASN A 238 5.20 -4.82 -24.42
C ASN A 238 5.14 -5.11 -22.90
N HIS A 239 5.91 -4.36 -22.10
CA HIS A 239 6.06 -4.56 -20.66
C HIS A 239 5.96 -3.24 -19.92
N PHE A 240 5.34 -3.22 -18.74
CA PHE A 240 5.29 -2.05 -17.85
C PHE A 240 6.68 -1.55 -17.48
N MET A 241 7.63 -2.44 -17.18
CA MET A 241 9.00 -2.05 -16.87
C MET A 241 9.65 -1.23 -17.98
N LEU A 242 9.44 -1.62 -19.24
CA LEU A 242 9.99 -0.87 -20.38
C LEU A 242 9.36 0.51 -20.49
N LYS A 243 8.01 0.62 -20.33
CA LYS A 243 7.33 1.91 -20.25
C LYS A 243 7.90 2.77 -19.12
N GLU A 244 7.97 2.24 -17.92
CA GLU A 244 8.43 2.96 -16.73
C GLU A 244 9.89 3.42 -16.81
N ILE A 245 10.75 2.69 -17.53
CA ILE A 245 12.09 3.12 -17.88
C ILE A 245 12.04 4.37 -18.79
N HIS A 246 11.17 4.38 -19.79
CA HIS A 246 11.00 5.53 -20.68
C HIS A 246 10.30 6.70 -20.01
N ASP A 247 9.37 6.46 -19.09
CA ASP A 247 8.68 7.50 -18.31
C ASP A 247 9.65 8.38 -17.52
N GLN A 248 10.87 7.92 -17.22
CA GLN A 248 11.86 8.72 -16.49
C GLN A 248 12.23 10.03 -17.22
N ILE A 249 12.12 10.06 -18.54
CA ILE A 249 12.41 11.27 -19.35
C ILE A 249 11.39 12.37 -19.01
N GLU A 250 10.10 12.04 -19.05
CA GLU A 250 9.05 13.02 -18.72
C GLU A 250 9.01 13.31 -17.21
N LEU A 251 9.28 12.30 -16.37
CA LEU A 251 9.41 12.50 -14.93
C LEU A 251 10.53 13.47 -14.58
N SER A 252 11.68 13.39 -15.24
CA SER A 252 12.79 14.33 -14.99
C SER A 252 12.38 15.79 -15.28
N LYS A 253 11.68 16.05 -16.38
CA LYS A 253 11.13 17.37 -16.71
C LYS A 253 10.12 17.84 -15.67
N LYS A 254 9.24 16.93 -15.22
CA LYS A 254 8.23 17.23 -14.20
C LYS A 254 8.87 17.55 -12.85
N LEU A 255 9.84 16.76 -12.42
CA LEU A 255 10.60 17.04 -11.19
C LEU A 255 11.32 18.38 -11.26
N TYR A 256 11.96 18.65 -12.40
CA TYR A 256 12.60 19.95 -12.65
C TYR A 256 11.59 21.08 -12.52
N SER A 257 10.47 21.02 -13.24
CA SER A 257 9.45 22.11 -13.24
C SER A 257 8.79 22.34 -11.88
N VAL A 258 8.71 21.31 -11.02
CA VAL A 258 8.07 21.42 -9.71
C VAL A 258 9.05 21.84 -8.62
N TYR A 259 10.28 21.30 -8.63
CA TYR A 259 11.25 21.49 -7.56
C TYR A 259 12.34 22.53 -7.85
N LEU A 260 12.35 23.06 -9.07
CA LEU A 260 13.22 24.18 -9.46
C LEU A 260 12.35 25.35 -9.94
N GLU A 261 12.75 26.56 -9.59
CA GLU A 261 12.10 27.80 -9.94
C GLU A 261 13.16 28.83 -10.27
N ASN A 262 13.11 29.42 -11.49
CA ASN A 262 14.14 30.36 -11.98
C ASN A 262 15.57 29.80 -11.84
N ASP A 263 15.78 28.55 -12.22
CA ASP A 263 17.06 27.81 -12.12
C ASP A 263 17.62 27.70 -10.69
N MET A 264 16.75 27.82 -9.67
CA MET A 264 17.07 27.66 -8.28
C MET A 264 16.17 26.63 -7.62
N ILE A 265 16.67 25.99 -6.56
CA ILE A 265 15.90 24.99 -5.81
C ILE A 265 14.75 25.68 -5.07
N SER A 266 13.52 25.31 -5.41
CA SER A 266 12.30 25.93 -4.90
C SER A 266 12.07 25.65 -3.41
N ASP A 267 11.12 26.38 -2.81
CA ASP A 267 10.75 26.16 -1.40
C ASP A 267 9.89 24.88 -1.19
N LYS A 268 9.52 24.19 -2.28
CA LYS A 268 8.93 22.84 -2.20
C LYS A 268 9.93 21.76 -1.73
N VAL A 269 11.23 22.01 -1.92
CA VAL A 269 12.25 21.21 -1.22
C VAL A 269 12.40 21.77 0.19
N ILE A 270 12.19 20.89 1.17
CA ILE A 270 12.20 21.28 2.60
C ILE A 270 13.56 21.87 3.00
N ASP A 271 13.52 22.97 3.76
CA ASP A 271 14.73 23.57 4.33
C ASP A 271 15.18 22.79 5.57
N ILE A 272 16.32 22.14 5.44
CA ILE A 272 16.90 21.31 6.50
C ILE A 272 18.08 21.98 7.22
N THR A 273 18.30 23.28 7.04
CA THR A 273 19.48 23.99 7.60
C THR A 273 19.52 24.07 9.12
N LYS A 274 18.39 23.86 9.79
CA LYS A 274 18.31 23.81 11.26
C LYS A 274 18.79 22.48 11.85
N TYR A 275 18.87 21.43 11.04
CA TYR A 275 19.29 20.11 11.51
C TYR A 275 20.78 19.91 11.29
N LYS A 276 21.42 19.19 12.20
CA LYS A 276 22.81 18.75 12.11
C LYS A 276 22.95 17.30 11.66
N ARG A 277 21.88 16.52 11.83
CA ARG A 277 21.87 15.12 11.44
C ARG A 277 20.63 14.79 10.60
N ILE A 278 20.85 14.10 9.50
CA ILE A 278 19.83 13.52 8.66
C ILE A 278 19.99 12.01 8.71
N ASP A 279 18.94 11.31 9.15
CA ASP A 279 18.86 9.86 9.13
C ASP A 279 17.86 9.44 8.05
N PHE A 280 18.33 8.91 6.94
CA PHE A 280 17.47 8.29 5.94
C PHE A 280 17.11 6.87 6.37
N VAL A 281 15.81 6.53 6.33
CA VAL A 281 15.28 5.22 6.74
C VAL A 281 14.41 4.66 5.63
N ALA A 282 14.76 3.50 5.08
CA ALA A 282 14.05 2.91 3.95
C ALA A 282 14.32 1.40 3.81
N CYS A 283 13.54 0.73 2.95
CA CYS A 283 13.72 -0.68 2.58
C CYS A 283 14.10 -0.84 1.11
N GLY A 284 14.89 -1.88 0.82
CA GLY A 284 15.16 -2.34 -0.55
C GLY A 284 15.75 -1.27 -1.46
N SER A 285 15.19 -1.06 -2.64
CA SER A 285 15.68 -0.07 -3.60
C SER A 285 15.61 1.37 -3.08
N ALA A 286 14.61 1.69 -2.24
CA ALA A 286 14.52 3.01 -1.60
C ALA A 286 15.70 3.28 -0.65
N TYR A 287 16.19 2.25 0.06
CA TYR A 287 17.42 2.34 0.84
C TYR A 287 18.63 2.70 -0.04
N HIS A 288 18.76 2.07 -1.22
CA HIS A 288 19.82 2.39 -2.17
C HIS A 288 19.66 3.79 -2.78
N ALA A 289 18.45 4.28 -2.98
CA ALA A 289 18.22 5.66 -3.40
C ALA A 289 18.65 6.67 -2.32
N ALA A 290 18.42 6.36 -1.05
CA ALA A 290 18.90 7.16 0.07
C ALA A 290 20.44 7.21 0.14
N LEU A 291 21.13 6.10 -0.18
CA LEU A 291 22.59 6.07 -0.29
C LEU A 291 23.12 7.04 -1.35
N VAL A 292 22.40 7.27 -2.45
CA VAL A 292 22.78 8.28 -3.45
C VAL A 292 22.82 9.66 -2.80
N GLY A 293 21.79 10.03 -2.02
CA GLY A 293 21.75 11.29 -1.27
C GLY A 293 22.92 11.43 -0.28
N LYS A 294 23.23 10.33 0.45
CA LYS A 294 24.37 10.30 1.36
C LYS A 294 25.69 10.50 0.61
N TYR A 295 25.95 9.74 -0.44
CA TYR A 295 27.19 9.87 -1.22
C TYR A 295 27.32 11.25 -1.84
N PHE A 296 26.20 11.86 -2.22
CA PHE A 296 26.18 13.23 -2.70
C PHE A 296 26.60 14.21 -1.60
N ALA A 297 26.07 14.07 -0.37
CA ALA A 297 26.49 14.85 0.77
C ALA A 297 27.96 14.62 1.12
N ASP A 298 28.42 13.38 1.21
CA ASP A 298 29.83 13.03 1.53
C ASP A 298 30.79 13.62 0.52
N LYS A 299 30.39 13.73 -0.76
CA LYS A 299 31.25 14.28 -1.82
C LYS A 299 31.38 15.81 -1.77
N TYR A 300 30.28 16.51 -1.50
CA TYR A 300 30.21 17.97 -1.66
C TYR A 300 30.12 18.73 -0.34
N CYS A 301 29.60 18.10 0.73
CA CYS A 301 29.47 18.75 2.04
C CYS A 301 30.75 18.60 2.86
N THR A 302 31.53 19.68 2.95
CA THR A 302 32.83 19.69 3.62
C THR A 302 32.79 20.11 5.10
N THR A 303 31.58 20.37 5.64
CA THR A 303 31.42 20.78 7.05
C THR A 303 31.51 19.58 7.99
N LYS A 304 32.12 19.81 9.18
CA LYS A 304 32.25 18.78 10.21
C LYS A 304 31.03 18.67 11.14
N ASP A 305 30.06 19.58 11.01
CA ASP A 305 28.91 19.70 11.92
C ASP A 305 27.63 19.19 11.31
N PHE A 306 27.70 18.43 10.21
CA PHE A 306 26.56 17.87 9.52
C PHE A 306 26.82 16.40 9.17
N TYR A 307 25.88 15.54 9.55
CA TYR A 307 26.00 14.09 9.38
C TYR A 307 24.80 13.54 8.61
N VAL A 308 25.06 12.65 7.67
CA VAL A 308 24.03 11.93 6.92
C VAL A 308 24.25 10.43 7.09
N ASN A 309 23.24 9.78 7.66
CA ASN A 309 23.22 8.34 7.83
C ASN A 309 22.13 7.72 6.97
N VAL A 310 22.26 6.44 6.64
CA VAL A 310 21.24 5.66 5.93
C VAL A 310 21.06 4.33 6.63
N TYR A 311 19.83 4.00 6.96
CA TYR A 311 19.47 2.80 7.68
C TYR A 311 18.44 1.97 6.92
N ALA A 312 18.59 0.65 6.96
CA ALA A 312 17.53 -0.25 6.56
C ALA A 312 16.43 -0.24 7.62
N SER A 313 15.18 -0.03 7.21
CA SER A 313 14.05 0.05 8.16
C SER A 313 13.88 -1.22 8.97
N SER A 314 14.16 -2.40 8.38
CA SER A 314 14.13 -3.69 9.06
C SER A 314 15.07 -3.81 10.25
N GLU A 315 16.17 -3.02 10.24
CA GLU A 315 17.17 -3.01 11.31
C GLU A 315 16.94 -1.83 12.26
N TYR A 316 16.57 -0.68 11.71
CA TYR A 316 16.41 0.57 12.45
C TYR A 316 15.47 0.44 13.65
N ARG A 317 14.31 -0.20 13.48
CA ARG A 317 13.33 -0.37 14.56
C ARG A 317 13.80 -1.23 15.74
N TYR A 318 14.87 -2.00 15.59
CA TYR A 318 15.38 -2.92 16.61
C TYR A 318 16.71 -2.46 17.24
N THR A 319 17.19 -1.29 16.86
CA THR A 319 18.40 -0.69 17.39
C THR A 319 18.10 0.56 18.21
N ASN A 320 18.96 0.86 19.18
CA ASN A 320 18.81 2.07 19.98
C ASN A 320 19.28 3.28 19.19
N HIS A 321 18.46 4.33 19.17
CA HIS A 321 18.78 5.61 18.55
C HIS A 321 18.72 6.71 19.60
N TYR A 322 19.68 7.64 19.52
CA TYR A 322 19.68 8.85 20.34
C TYR A 322 19.20 10.01 19.47
N PHE A 323 18.16 10.68 19.89
CA PHE A 323 17.58 11.80 19.17
C PHE A 323 17.81 13.09 19.94
N ASP A 324 18.52 14.04 19.31
CA ASP A 324 18.65 15.40 19.74
C ASP A 324 17.65 16.27 18.94
N ASN A 325 17.45 17.54 19.39
CA ASN A 325 16.49 18.46 18.75
C ASN A 325 16.90 18.88 17.32
N ASP A 326 18.11 18.56 16.88
CA ASP A 326 18.67 18.91 15.57
C ASP A 326 18.81 17.70 14.62
N VAL A 327 17.95 16.70 14.80
CA VAL A 327 17.83 15.53 13.94
C VAL A 327 16.56 15.61 13.09
N LEU A 328 16.67 15.28 11.80
CA LEU A 328 15.55 14.99 10.91
C LEU A 328 15.64 13.55 10.44
N VAL A 329 14.57 12.78 10.61
CA VAL A 329 14.49 11.43 10.03
C VAL A 329 13.68 11.48 8.75
N VAL A 330 14.25 11.00 7.65
CA VAL A 330 13.69 11.03 6.31
C VAL A 330 13.31 9.61 5.88
N PHE A 331 12.03 9.38 5.69
CA PHE A 331 11.47 8.09 5.30
C PHE A 331 11.20 8.04 3.79
N LEU A 332 11.76 7.03 3.11
CA LEU A 332 11.54 6.82 1.69
C LEU A 332 10.68 5.58 1.46
N SER A 333 9.58 5.75 0.73
CA SER A 333 8.72 4.64 0.32
C SER A 333 7.96 5.00 -0.95
N GLN A 334 8.03 4.18 -2.00
CA GLN A 334 7.26 4.41 -3.22
C GLN A 334 5.75 4.36 -2.91
N SER A 335 5.28 3.32 -2.26
CA SER A 335 3.86 3.14 -1.91
C SER A 335 3.42 3.99 -0.71
N GLY A 336 4.35 4.38 0.17
CA GLY A 336 4.06 4.99 1.46
C GLY A 336 3.35 4.04 2.45
N GLU A 337 3.40 2.72 2.18
CA GLU A 337 2.75 1.67 2.99
C GLU A 337 3.73 0.52 3.33
N THR A 338 5.03 0.78 3.27
CA THR A 338 6.04 -0.23 3.62
C THR A 338 6.02 -0.45 5.13
N ALA A 339 5.64 -1.63 5.59
CA ALA A 339 5.37 -1.93 6.99
C ALA A 339 6.54 -1.58 7.93
N ASP A 340 7.77 -2.02 7.61
CA ASP A 340 8.94 -1.70 8.43
C ASP A 340 9.24 -0.19 8.47
N THR A 341 9.06 0.51 7.33
CA THR A 341 9.28 1.95 7.25
C THR A 341 8.24 2.72 8.05
N LEU A 342 6.97 2.29 8.00
CA LEU A 342 5.87 2.87 8.79
C LEU A 342 6.10 2.65 10.29
N ALA A 343 6.52 1.45 10.69
CA ALA A 343 6.83 1.15 12.09
C ALA A 343 7.96 2.04 12.63
N CYS A 344 9.01 2.28 11.82
CA CYS A 344 10.08 3.21 12.16
C CYS A 344 9.58 4.66 12.28
N LEU A 345 8.72 5.11 11.36
CA LEU A 345 8.11 6.44 11.42
C LEU A 345 7.36 6.65 12.74
N ARG A 346 6.51 5.70 13.11
CA ARG A 346 5.73 5.76 14.36
C ARG A 346 6.62 5.81 15.59
N MET A 347 7.65 4.95 15.66
CA MET A 347 8.65 4.96 16.72
C MET A 347 9.34 6.33 16.85
N VAL A 348 9.77 6.92 15.74
CA VAL A 348 10.45 8.23 15.72
C VAL A 348 9.50 9.36 16.15
N LYS A 349 8.21 9.27 15.77
CA LYS A 349 7.19 10.24 16.19
C LYS A 349 6.93 10.20 17.70
N GLU A 350 6.92 9.01 18.31
CA GLU A 350 6.76 8.86 19.76
C GLU A 350 7.87 9.56 20.53
N GLU A 351 9.08 9.65 19.96
CA GLU A 351 10.22 10.41 20.50
C GLU A 351 10.14 11.93 20.21
N GLY A 352 9.10 12.40 19.51
CA GLY A 352 8.90 13.82 19.20
C GLY A 352 9.84 14.39 18.14
N VAL A 353 10.51 13.55 17.36
CA VAL A 353 11.49 13.93 16.34
C VAL A 353 10.82 14.37 15.04
N ASP A 354 11.39 15.36 14.39
CA ASP A 354 10.89 15.84 13.09
C ASP A 354 11.07 14.77 12.01
N THR A 355 10.03 14.57 11.20
CA THR A 355 10.00 13.54 10.16
C THR A 355 9.69 14.12 8.79
N LEU A 356 10.32 13.60 7.74
CA LEU A 356 10.04 13.93 6.34
C LEU A 356 9.74 12.62 5.59
N ALA A 357 8.66 12.60 4.82
CA ALA A 357 8.33 11.51 3.91
C ALA A 357 8.65 11.89 2.44
N ILE A 358 9.43 11.04 1.77
CA ILE A 358 9.62 11.08 0.32
C ILE A 358 8.83 9.90 -0.25
N VAL A 359 7.62 10.18 -0.75
CA VAL A 359 6.65 9.16 -1.15
C VAL A 359 6.00 9.48 -2.49
N ASN A 360 5.55 8.46 -3.21
CA ASN A 360 4.83 8.66 -4.47
C ASN A 360 3.31 8.82 -4.25
N VAL A 361 2.75 8.10 -3.28
CA VAL A 361 1.34 8.16 -2.92
C VAL A 361 1.16 9.12 -1.74
N THR A 362 0.72 10.34 -2.01
CA THR A 362 0.60 11.41 -1.01
C THR A 362 -0.55 11.19 -0.02
N SER A 363 -1.50 10.33 -0.34
CA SER A 363 -2.58 9.89 0.57
C SER A 363 -2.22 8.67 1.41
N SER A 364 -1.00 8.14 1.29
CA SER A 364 -0.54 6.96 2.03
C SER A 364 -0.37 7.23 3.52
N THR A 365 -0.30 6.15 4.30
CA THR A 365 -0.15 6.24 5.75
C THR A 365 1.15 6.96 6.16
N ILE A 366 2.29 6.64 5.53
CA ILE A 366 3.56 7.32 5.80
C ILE A 366 3.47 8.82 5.48
N ALA A 367 2.80 9.20 4.37
CA ALA A 367 2.61 10.60 4.01
C ALA A 367 1.76 11.36 5.05
N ARG A 368 0.65 10.77 5.48
CA ARG A 368 -0.28 11.39 6.45
C ARG A 368 0.31 11.50 7.85
N GLU A 369 1.16 10.56 8.24
CA GLU A 369 1.74 10.54 9.57
C GLU A 369 3.04 11.34 9.69
N ALA A 370 3.77 11.60 8.61
CA ALA A 370 4.98 12.41 8.63
C ALA A 370 4.68 13.90 8.80
N LYS A 371 5.61 14.63 9.42
CA LYS A 371 5.49 16.09 9.61
C LYS A 371 5.63 16.86 8.29
N TYR A 372 6.52 16.42 7.41
CA TYR A 372 6.78 17.03 6.11
C TYR A 372 6.67 15.97 5.00
N ILE A 373 6.28 16.42 3.80
CA ILE A 373 6.14 15.55 2.63
C ILE A 373 6.87 16.17 1.44
N MET A 374 7.61 15.35 0.70
CA MET A 374 8.14 15.66 -0.63
C MET A 374 7.63 14.61 -1.62
N PRO A 375 6.63 14.94 -2.46
CA PRO A 375 6.07 14.02 -3.45
C PRO A 375 7.08 13.61 -4.54
N MET A 376 7.14 12.33 -4.87
CA MET A 376 8.01 11.78 -5.90
C MET A 376 7.53 12.09 -7.33
N LEU A 377 6.26 12.40 -7.52
CA LEU A 377 5.62 12.73 -8.79
C LEU A 377 5.74 11.67 -9.90
N ALA A 378 6.13 10.44 -9.54
CA ALA A 378 6.42 9.38 -10.50
C ALA A 378 5.16 8.76 -11.14
N GLY A 379 3.96 9.10 -10.64
CA GLY A 379 2.72 8.48 -11.08
C GLY A 379 2.66 6.99 -10.74
N PRO A 380 1.72 6.23 -11.29
CA PRO A 380 1.61 4.81 -11.05
C PRO A 380 2.87 4.04 -11.49
N GLU A 381 3.42 3.22 -10.62
CA GLU A 381 4.52 2.31 -10.92
C GLU A 381 4.02 0.88 -10.66
N ILE A 382 3.86 0.10 -11.73
CA ILE A 382 3.17 -1.21 -11.72
C ILE A 382 4.18 -2.35 -11.73
N CYS A 383 5.37 -2.13 -12.31
CA CYS A 383 6.42 -3.13 -12.32
C CYS A 383 6.90 -3.46 -10.90
N VAL A 384 7.16 -4.75 -10.62
CA VAL A 384 7.68 -5.18 -9.32
C VAL A 384 9.05 -4.56 -9.03
N ALA A 385 9.93 -4.52 -10.03
CA ALA A 385 11.21 -3.84 -9.92
C ALA A 385 11.01 -2.35 -10.19
N THR A 386 11.29 -1.52 -9.19
CA THR A 386 11.19 -0.06 -9.32
C THR A 386 12.21 0.49 -10.30
N THR A 387 11.81 1.47 -11.09
CA THR A 387 12.64 2.19 -12.06
C THR A 387 12.52 3.69 -11.85
N LYS A 388 11.42 4.28 -12.28
CA LYS A 388 11.13 5.72 -12.13
C LYS A 388 10.97 6.15 -10.67
N GLY A 389 10.48 5.27 -9.80
CA GLY A 389 10.42 5.51 -8.37
C GLY A 389 11.80 5.67 -7.75
N TYR A 390 12.73 4.76 -8.07
CA TYR A 390 14.13 4.87 -7.64
C TYR A 390 14.80 6.15 -8.15
N PHE A 391 14.60 6.47 -9.42
CA PHE A 391 15.12 7.70 -10.02
C PHE A 391 14.65 8.94 -9.26
N SER A 392 13.33 9.06 -9.03
CA SER A 392 12.76 10.20 -8.32
C SER A 392 13.26 10.30 -6.87
N GLN A 393 13.33 9.20 -6.15
CA GLN A 393 13.87 9.19 -4.77
C GLN A 393 15.33 9.65 -4.73
N SER A 394 16.17 9.14 -5.62
CA SER A 394 17.58 9.53 -5.72
C SER A 394 17.73 11.01 -6.04
N TYR A 395 16.91 11.51 -6.97
CA TYR A 395 16.88 12.93 -7.35
C TYR A 395 16.50 13.83 -6.16
N LEU A 396 15.40 13.49 -5.47
CA LEU A 396 14.91 14.28 -4.34
C LEU A 396 15.87 14.26 -3.14
N CYS A 397 16.50 13.12 -2.84
CA CYS A 397 17.54 13.06 -1.82
C CYS A 397 18.73 13.95 -2.18
N SER A 398 19.14 13.98 -3.45
CA SER A 398 20.24 14.84 -3.92
C SER A 398 19.86 16.32 -3.85
N LEU A 399 18.63 16.69 -4.27
CA LEU A 399 18.13 18.06 -4.17
C LEU A 399 18.08 18.58 -2.72
N LEU A 400 17.67 17.71 -1.78
CA LEU A 400 17.61 18.04 -0.36
C LEU A 400 19.00 18.42 0.16
N MET A 401 20.02 17.62 -0.20
CA MET A 401 21.41 17.90 0.17
C MET A 401 21.95 19.14 -0.54
N LEU A 402 21.62 19.32 -1.83
CA LEU A 402 22.06 20.48 -2.62
C LEU A 402 21.50 21.79 -2.04
N LYS A 403 20.19 21.82 -1.66
CA LYS A 403 19.59 22.98 -1.00
C LYS A 403 20.26 23.31 0.32
N TYR A 404 20.57 22.31 1.14
CA TYR A 404 21.32 22.51 2.40
C TYR A 404 22.66 23.17 2.17
N MET A 405 23.48 22.62 1.27
CA MET A 405 24.81 23.11 0.99
C MET A 405 24.81 24.54 0.43
N TYR A 406 23.87 24.85 -0.47
CA TYR A 406 23.70 26.19 -1.01
C TYR A 406 23.30 27.20 0.09
N LYS A 407 22.29 26.88 0.91
CA LYS A 407 21.86 27.76 2.01
C LYS A 407 22.90 27.95 3.11
N LYS A 408 23.76 26.96 3.32
CA LYS A 408 24.89 27.07 4.26
C LYS A 408 26.13 27.70 3.64
N ASN A 409 26.08 28.19 2.40
CA ASN A 409 27.20 28.77 1.65
C ASN A 409 28.39 27.80 1.53
N ILE A 410 28.17 26.50 1.51
CA ILE A 410 29.20 25.47 1.28
C ILE A 410 29.52 25.41 -0.21
N ILE A 411 28.51 25.58 -1.06
CA ILE A 411 28.62 25.73 -2.52
C ILE A 411 27.94 27.03 -2.97
N ASN A 412 28.45 27.58 -4.06
CA ASN A 412 27.90 28.79 -4.67
C ASN A 412 26.88 28.47 -5.79
N LYS A 413 26.28 29.52 -6.38
CA LYS A 413 25.30 29.35 -7.45
C LYS A 413 25.87 28.65 -8.68
N ASP A 414 27.08 28.99 -9.10
CA ASP A 414 27.70 28.40 -10.29
C ASP A 414 27.93 26.89 -10.11
N GLU A 415 28.22 26.47 -8.88
CA GLU A 415 28.32 25.05 -8.55
C GLU A 415 26.96 24.34 -8.55
N VAL A 416 25.89 25.01 -8.06
CA VAL A 416 24.52 24.50 -8.17
C VAL A 416 24.13 24.33 -9.63
N ASP A 417 24.33 25.33 -10.46
CA ASP A 417 23.99 25.31 -11.88
C ASP A 417 24.79 24.24 -12.67
N ARG A 418 26.00 23.94 -12.24
CA ARG A 418 26.81 22.86 -12.84
C ARG A 418 26.33 21.46 -12.43
N ILE A 419 25.73 21.32 -11.27
CA ILE A 419 25.29 20.04 -10.71
C ILE A 419 23.89 19.69 -11.23
N LEU A 420 23.00 20.67 -11.35
CA LEU A 420 21.66 20.53 -11.92
C LEU A 420 21.73 20.33 -13.43
#